data_0cbfe95452bbae32c35f4b0286330e8c
#
_entry.id   0cbfe95452bbae32c35f4b0286330e8c
#
_cell.length_a   1.000
_cell.length_b   1.000
_cell.length_c   1.000
_cell.angle_alpha   90.00
_cell.angle_beta   90.00
_cell.angle_gamma   90.00
#
_symmetry.space_group_name_H-M   'P 1'
#
loop_
_entity.id
_entity.type
_entity.pdbx_description
1 polymer ?
#
loop_
_entity_poly.entity_id
_entity_poly.type
_entity_poly.pdbx_seq_one_letter_code
_entity_poly.pdbx_strand_id
1 'polypeptide(L)'
;MKNNVGFDSSLSKFGIGLFETIRVKNGIAVDLDIHIERMLSSINCLDLDINYKKDFLINEIVTYIKKENVINKALRITVFDEGYNISIRDIPYNQETYEKGFKLAISPIVRGNSLIHRHKTTNYFENIYTKNIANKTGYNDGIFLNSEGVILECSMSNIFFIKGERVYTPSDRLPILNGIIKKRIIEICDELHIELIENEINILEISSFDFVFVTNSLMGAIKVTEIDKIKFNKENVVFDKIVKLLE
;
A
#
# COMPACT_ATOMS: atom_id res chain seq x y z
N MET A 1 19.82 -12.53 -9.82
CA MET A 1 19.70 -11.21 -9.16
C MET A 1 20.62 -10.21 -9.83
N LYS A 2 20.18 -8.98 -10.05
CA LYS A 2 20.94 -7.89 -10.69
C LYS A 2 21.18 -6.76 -9.69
N ASN A 3 22.39 -6.22 -9.67
CA ASN A 3 22.74 -5.07 -8.84
C ASN A 3 22.88 -3.78 -9.68
N ASN A 4 22.88 -3.89 -11.00
CA ASN A 4 22.98 -2.79 -11.95
C ASN A 4 21.87 -2.95 -12.99
N VAL A 5 21.44 -1.84 -13.56
CA VAL A 5 20.47 -1.75 -14.66
C VAL A 5 21.18 -1.11 -15.85
N GLY A 6 21.07 -1.71 -17.03
CA GLY A 6 21.59 -1.14 -18.26
C GLY A 6 20.82 0.12 -18.68
N PHE A 7 21.49 1.07 -19.34
CA PHE A 7 20.81 2.26 -19.89
C PHE A 7 19.78 1.89 -20.97
N ASP A 8 19.93 0.72 -21.59
CA ASP A 8 19.01 0.22 -22.62
C ASP A 8 17.79 -0.51 -22.07
N SER A 9 17.80 -0.84 -20.78
CA SER A 9 16.66 -1.45 -20.08
C SER A 9 15.40 -0.58 -20.13
N SER A 10 14.25 -1.20 -20.31
CA SER A 10 12.95 -0.54 -20.24
C SER A 10 12.69 0.05 -18.85
N LEU A 11 13.27 -0.54 -17.80
CA LEU A 11 13.26 0.04 -16.46
C LEU A 11 13.97 1.39 -16.42
N SER A 12 15.17 1.47 -17.02
CA SER A 12 15.98 2.70 -17.04
C SER A 12 15.36 3.80 -17.91
N LYS A 13 14.87 3.43 -19.10
CA LYS A 13 14.33 4.39 -20.08
C LYS A 13 12.93 4.88 -19.75
N PHE A 14 12.07 4.00 -19.23
CA PHE A 14 10.62 4.25 -19.14
C PHE A 14 10.02 3.95 -17.77
N GLY A 15 10.83 3.46 -16.82
CA GLY A 15 10.33 3.05 -15.52
C GLY A 15 9.48 1.77 -15.58
N ILE A 16 9.63 0.94 -16.62
CA ILE A 16 8.84 -0.28 -16.81
C ILE A 16 9.42 -1.41 -15.97
N GLY A 17 8.68 -1.81 -14.97
CA GLY A 17 8.97 -2.88 -14.04
C GLY A 17 7.90 -2.92 -12.95
N LEU A 18 7.95 -3.93 -12.12
CA LEU A 18 7.04 -4.12 -10.99
C LEU A 18 7.85 -4.32 -9.72
N PHE A 19 7.28 -3.94 -8.60
CA PHE A 19 7.89 -4.23 -7.31
C PHE A 19 6.88 -4.65 -6.27
N GLU A 20 7.35 -5.42 -5.29
CA GLU A 20 6.64 -5.70 -4.06
C GLU A 20 7.47 -5.24 -2.85
N THR A 21 6.76 -4.88 -1.79
CA THR A 21 7.37 -4.53 -0.50
C THR A 21 6.75 -5.41 0.56
N ILE A 22 7.56 -6.31 1.10
CA ILE A 22 7.15 -7.42 1.95
C ILE A 22 7.72 -7.19 3.35
N ARG A 23 6.88 -7.34 4.36
CA ARG A 23 7.34 -7.34 5.76
C ARG A 23 8.04 -8.67 6.06
N VAL A 24 9.25 -8.61 6.57
CA VAL A 24 9.91 -9.77 7.17
C VAL A 24 9.75 -9.65 8.69
N LYS A 25 9.08 -10.63 9.30
CA LYS A 25 8.86 -10.72 10.76
C LYS A 25 9.55 -12.00 11.26
N ASN A 26 10.51 -11.86 12.17
CA ASN A 26 11.26 -12.99 12.72
C ASN A 26 11.90 -13.92 11.66
N GLY A 27 12.42 -13.35 10.58
CA GLY A 27 13.04 -14.12 9.49
C GLY A 27 12.07 -14.73 8.48
N ILE A 28 10.77 -14.45 8.59
CA ILE A 28 9.72 -14.97 7.71
C ILE A 28 9.10 -13.83 6.93
N ALA A 29 9.02 -13.98 5.61
CA ALA A 29 8.30 -13.05 4.74
C ALA A 29 6.79 -13.23 4.93
N VAL A 30 6.10 -12.19 5.38
CA VAL A 30 4.65 -12.20 5.63
C VAL A 30 3.92 -12.12 4.30
N ASP A 31 2.89 -12.95 4.11
CA ASP A 31 2.02 -13.00 2.92
C ASP A 31 2.78 -13.13 1.58
N LEU A 32 3.94 -13.80 1.61
CA LEU A 32 4.85 -13.90 0.46
C LEU A 32 4.14 -14.39 -0.80
N ASP A 33 3.35 -15.46 -0.69
CA ASP A 33 2.59 -16.03 -1.81
C ASP A 33 1.65 -15.02 -2.46
N ILE A 34 0.91 -14.26 -1.67
CA ILE A 34 -0.07 -13.27 -2.14
C ILE A 34 0.66 -12.10 -2.83
N HIS A 35 1.82 -11.68 -2.29
CA HIS A 35 2.65 -10.66 -2.91
C HIS A 35 3.13 -11.08 -4.30
N ILE A 36 3.65 -12.31 -4.43
CA ILE A 36 4.16 -12.81 -5.71
C ILE A 36 3.03 -13.06 -6.71
N GLU A 37 1.88 -13.56 -6.26
CA GLU A 37 0.69 -13.71 -7.11
C GLU A 37 0.21 -12.36 -7.68
N ARG A 38 0.16 -11.30 -6.86
CA ARG A 38 -0.19 -9.95 -7.32
C ARG A 38 0.79 -9.44 -8.36
N MET A 39 2.09 -9.62 -8.14
CA MET A 39 3.14 -9.25 -9.10
C MET A 39 2.98 -9.98 -10.43
N LEU A 40 2.81 -11.31 -10.41
CA LEU A 40 2.65 -12.13 -11.62
C LEU A 40 1.34 -11.79 -12.36
N SER A 41 0.25 -11.57 -11.63
CA SER A 41 -1.01 -11.09 -12.21
C SER A 41 -0.83 -9.75 -12.91
N SER A 42 -0.02 -8.85 -12.33
CA SER A 42 0.28 -7.55 -12.94
C SER A 42 1.15 -7.68 -14.20
N ILE A 43 2.12 -8.60 -14.23
CA ILE A 43 2.91 -8.92 -15.43
C ILE A 43 1.98 -9.31 -16.57
N ASN A 44 1.07 -10.23 -16.31
CA ASN A 44 0.13 -10.70 -17.32
C ASN A 44 -0.87 -9.62 -17.76
N CYS A 45 -1.43 -8.86 -16.83
CA CYS A 45 -2.41 -7.82 -17.13
C CYS A 45 -1.81 -6.65 -17.96
N LEU A 46 -0.55 -6.32 -17.72
CA LEU A 46 0.16 -5.25 -18.40
C LEU A 46 0.96 -5.73 -19.61
N ASP A 47 0.86 -7.01 -19.97
CA ASP A 47 1.58 -7.65 -21.08
C ASP A 47 3.09 -7.32 -21.08
N LEU A 48 3.71 -7.46 -19.90
CA LEU A 48 5.14 -7.18 -19.75
C LEU A 48 5.99 -8.39 -20.17
N ASP A 49 7.04 -8.13 -20.93
CA ASP A 49 8.04 -9.15 -21.29
C ASP A 49 8.97 -9.50 -20.09
N ILE A 50 8.33 -10.02 -19.05
CA ILE A 50 8.99 -10.46 -17.81
C ILE A 50 8.46 -11.86 -17.49
N ASN A 51 9.34 -12.85 -17.51
CA ASN A 51 8.93 -14.25 -17.37
C ASN A 51 9.59 -14.91 -16.16
N TYR A 52 8.84 -14.95 -15.03
CA TYR A 52 9.23 -15.67 -13.83
C TYR A 52 8.13 -16.62 -13.35
N LYS A 53 8.54 -17.79 -12.88
CA LYS A 53 7.64 -18.72 -12.17
C LYS A 53 7.50 -18.28 -10.71
N LYS A 54 6.33 -18.48 -10.12
CA LYS A 54 6.02 -18.16 -8.72
C LYS A 54 7.04 -18.78 -7.78
N ASP A 55 7.26 -20.09 -7.87
CA ASP A 55 8.16 -20.84 -7.00
C ASP A 55 9.61 -20.34 -7.08
N PHE A 56 10.04 -19.92 -8.27
CA PHE A 56 11.37 -19.34 -8.44
C PHE A 56 11.54 -18.07 -7.61
N LEU A 57 10.62 -17.11 -7.74
CA LEU A 57 10.71 -15.84 -7.01
C LEU A 57 10.59 -16.05 -5.49
N ILE A 58 9.71 -16.95 -5.06
CA ILE A 58 9.56 -17.33 -3.64
C ILE A 58 10.88 -17.91 -3.11
N ASN A 59 11.48 -18.86 -3.81
CA ASN A 59 12.74 -19.48 -3.41
C ASN A 59 13.89 -18.48 -3.34
N GLU A 60 13.97 -17.56 -4.30
CA GLU A 60 14.99 -16.50 -4.28
C GLU A 60 14.85 -15.57 -3.06
N ILE A 61 13.62 -15.19 -2.72
CA ILE A 61 13.35 -14.35 -1.54
C ILE A 61 13.69 -15.09 -0.24
N VAL A 62 13.25 -16.34 -0.10
CA VAL A 62 13.51 -17.16 1.10
C VAL A 62 15.03 -17.42 1.25
N THR A 63 15.72 -17.71 0.16
CA THR A 63 17.17 -17.90 0.14
C THR A 63 17.90 -16.61 0.54
N TYR A 64 17.46 -15.46 0.00
CA TYR A 64 18.02 -14.16 0.35
C TYR A 64 17.83 -13.84 1.84
N ILE A 65 16.64 -14.04 2.38
CA ILE A 65 16.34 -13.81 3.81
C ILE A 65 17.26 -14.64 4.70
N LYS A 66 17.45 -15.92 4.38
CA LYS A 66 18.32 -16.82 5.14
C LYS A 66 19.80 -16.41 5.03
N LYS A 67 20.28 -16.15 3.82
CA LYS A 67 21.68 -15.79 3.54
C LYS A 67 22.09 -14.49 4.21
N GLU A 68 21.25 -13.46 4.14
CA GLU A 68 21.52 -12.13 4.70
C GLU A 68 21.04 -11.98 6.15
N ASN A 69 20.53 -13.06 6.76
CA ASN A 69 20.00 -13.08 8.15
C ASN A 69 19.00 -11.93 8.39
N VAL A 70 18.04 -11.78 7.50
CA VAL A 70 17.09 -10.66 7.54
C VAL A 70 16.05 -10.88 8.63
N ILE A 71 16.04 -10.02 9.65
CA ILE A 71 15.10 -10.09 10.78
C ILE A 71 14.40 -8.73 10.91
N ASN A 72 13.05 -8.72 10.93
CA ASN A 72 12.24 -7.53 11.18
C ASN A 72 12.58 -6.33 10.26
N LYS A 73 12.62 -6.56 8.94
CA LYS A 73 12.92 -5.56 7.91
C LYS A 73 11.82 -5.49 6.85
N ALA A 74 11.86 -4.44 6.07
CA ALA A 74 11.14 -4.35 4.82
C ALA A 74 12.02 -4.90 3.69
N LEU A 75 11.56 -5.93 3.01
CA LEU A 75 12.18 -6.49 1.82
C LEU A 75 11.46 -5.95 0.59
N ARG A 76 12.20 -5.45 -0.38
CA ARG A 76 11.67 -5.09 -1.69
C ARG A 76 12.24 -6.03 -2.74
N ILE A 77 11.36 -6.65 -3.52
CA ILE A 77 11.71 -7.31 -4.78
C ILE A 77 11.23 -6.43 -5.93
N THR A 78 12.09 -6.23 -6.92
CA THR A 78 11.76 -5.52 -8.16
C THR A 78 12.07 -6.45 -9.33
N VAL A 79 11.13 -6.61 -10.27
CA VAL A 79 11.30 -7.39 -11.50
C VAL A 79 11.22 -6.47 -12.72
N PHE A 80 12.04 -6.70 -13.70
CA PHE A 80 12.18 -5.89 -14.92
C PHE A 80 12.76 -6.71 -16.07
N ASP A 81 12.85 -6.14 -17.25
CA ASP A 81 13.30 -6.80 -18.49
C ASP A 81 14.65 -7.52 -18.39
N GLU A 82 15.63 -6.93 -17.68
CA GLU A 82 16.97 -7.55 -17.54
C GLU A 82 17.09 -8.52 -16.37
N GLY A 83 16.07 -8.62 -15.50
CA GLY A 83 16.16 -9.50 -14.33
C GLY A 83 15.33 -9.06 -13.13
N TYR A 84 15.84 -9.33 -11.94
CA TYR A 84 15.24 -8.91 -10.68
C TYR A 84 16.30 -8.44 -9.68
N ASN A 85 15.87 -7.60 -8.74
CA ASN A 85 16.69 -7.15 -7.60
C ASN A 85 15.93 -7.38 -6.29
N ILE A 86 16.65 -7.74 -5.24
CA ILE A 86 16.14 -7.80 -3.87
C ILE A 86 16.96 -6.84 -3.02
N SER A 87 16.28 -6.00 -2.26
CA SER A 87 16.88 -5.06 -1.31
C SER A 87 16.12 -5.04 0.00
N ILE A 88 16.80 -4.62 1.07
CA ILE A 88 16.21 -4.51 2.40
C ILE A 88 16.42 -3.11 2.95
N ARG A 89 15.48 -2.70 3.83
CA ARG A 89 15.57 -1.46 4.60
C ARG A 89 14.85 -1.60 5.93
N ASP A 90 15.05 -0.64 6.81
CA ASP A 90 14.28 -0.57 8.05
C ASP A 90 12.80 -0.29 7.78
N ILE A 91 11.95 -0.80 8.67
CA ILE A 91 10.52 -0.45 8.70
C ILE A 91 10.41 0.91 9.40
N PRO A 92 9.86 1.94 8.74
CA PRO A 92 9.87 3.31 9.27
C PRO A 92 8.79 3.58 10.33
N TYR A 93 8.05 2.56 10.75
CA TYR A 93 6.93 2.68 11.69
C TYR A 93 7.34 2.10 13.05
N ASN A 94 7.30 2.92 14.09
CA ASN A 94 7.59 2.57 15.47
C ASN A 94 6.36 2.77 16.36
N GLN A 95 6.44 2.42 17.62
CA GLN A 95 5.33 2.56 18.58
C GLN A 95 4.76 3.99 18.61
N GLU A 96 5.62 5.00 18.62
CA GLU A 96 5.21 6.41 18.61
C GLU A 96 4.34 6.75 17.37
N THR A 97 4.65 6.13 16.21
CA THR A 97 3.85 6.30 14.98
C THR A 97 2.41 5.81 15.17
N TYR A 98 2.24 4.64 15.82
CA TYR A 98 0.91 4.09 16.09
C TYR A 98 0.15 4.89 17.16
N GLU A 99 0.82 5.36 18.18
CA GLU A 99 0.21 6.18 19.24
C GLU A 99 -0.27 7.53 18.71
N LYS A 100 0.59 8.24 17.96
CA LYS A 100 0.27 9.55 17.36
C LYS A 100 -0.75 9.47 16.23
N GLY A 101 -0.74 8.38 15.46
CA GLY A 101 -1.50 8.26 14.23
C GLY A 101 -0.96 9.14 13.09
N PHE A 102 -1.62 9.09 11.95
CA PHE A 102 -1.24 9.84 10.75
C PHE A 102 -2.06 11.12 10.60
N LYS A 103 -1.42 12.13 10.01
CA LYS A 103 -2.06 13.28 9.39
C LYS A 103 -1.89 13.17 7.88
N LEU A 104 -2.97 13.41 7.14
CA LEU A 104 -2.99 13.30 5.69
C LEU A 104 -3.28 14.65 5.04
N ALA A 105 -2.50 14.98 4.01
CA ALA A 105 -2.77 16.12 3.13
C ALA A 105 -3.54 15.66 1.89
N ILE A 106 -4.18 16.58 1.19
CA ILE A 106 -4.68 16.30 -0.16
C ILE A 106 -3.50 16.43 -1.15
N SER A 107 -3.34 15.46 -2.02
CA SER A 107 -2.32 15.50 -3.08
C SER A 107 -2.59 16.66 -4.05
N PRO A 108 -1.56 17.39 -4.48
CA PRO A 108 -1.71 18.35 -5.58
C PRO A 108 -1.90 17.68 -6.94
N ILE A 109 -1.69 16.37 -7.01
CA ILE A 109 -1.87 15.58 -8.24
C ILE A 109 -3.28 14.99 -8.24
N VAL A 110 -4.06 15.32 -9.27
CA VAL A 110 -5.35 14.70 -9.57
C VAL A 110 -5.11 13.51 -10.48
N ARG A 111 -5.60 12.33 -10.09
CA ARG A 111 -5.45 11.10 -10.88
C ARG A 111 -6.63 10.87 -11.81
N GLY A 112 -6.33 10.53 -13.06
CA GLY A 112 -7.30 9.99 -13.99
C GLY A 112 -7.56 8.49 -13.81
N ASN A 113 -8.47 7.95 -14.62
CA ASN A 113 -8.78 6.50 -14.62
C ASN A 113 -7.73 5.72 -15.43
N SER A 114 -6.51 5.62 -14.89
CA SER A 114 -5.42 4.86 -15.52
C SER A 114 -5.32 3.45 -14.96
N LEU A 115 -5.18 2.46 -15.85
CA LEU A 115 -4.91 1.06 -15.50
C LEU A 115 -3.65 0.91 -14.64
N ILE A 116 -2.62 1.74 -14.89
CA ILE A 116 -1.33 1.67 -14.20
C ILE A 116 -1.47 1.82 -12.68
N HIS A 117 -2.41 2.64 -12.20
CA HIS A 117 -2.63 2.84 -10.77
C HIS A 117 -3.12 1.59 -10.02
N ARG A 118 -3.67 0.61 -10.75
CA ARG A 118 -4.09 -0.69 -10.18
C ARG A 118 -2.93 -1.64 -9.95
N HIS A 119 -1.73 -1.31 -10.44
CA HIS A 119 -0.55 -2.15 -10.40
C HIS A 119 0.60 -1.48 -9.65
N LYS A 120 1.44 -2.29 -9.01
CA LYS A 120 2.59 -1.81 -8.25
C LYS A 120 3.82 -1.68 -9.16
N THR A 121 3.74 -0.73 -10.10
CA THR A 121 4.78 -0.48 -11.10
C THR A 121 5.94 0.34 -10.53
N THR A 122 7.11 0.25 -11.17
CA THR A 122 8.27 1.10 -10.84
C THR A 122 8.08 2.56 -11.25
N ASN A 123 7.07 2.86 -12.07
CA ASN A 123 6.67 4.22 -12.40
C ASN A 123 5.93 4.87 -11.20
N TYR A 124 6.70 5.17 -10.15
CA TYR A 124 6.19 5.53 -8.83
C TYR A 124 6.42 7.00 -8.46
N PHE A 125 6.69 7.83 -9.48
CA PHE A 125 7.03 9.24 -9.28
C PHE A 125 5.93 10.02 -8.56
N GLU A 126 4.67 9.89 -8.98
CA GLU A 126 3.54 10.59 -8.36
C GLU A 126 3.41 10.29 -6.87
N ASN A 127 3.59 9.01 -6.50
CA ASN A 127 3.52 8.55 -5.12
C ASN A 127 4.63 9.18 -4.27
N ILE A 128 5.88 9.15 -4.77
CA ILE A 128 7.03 9.74 -4.07
C ILE A 128 6.90 11.26 -3.98
N TYR A 129 6.47 11.92 -5.05
CA TYR A 129 6.25 13.36 -5.07
C TYR A 129 5.20 13.77 -4.03
N THR A 130 4.03 13.13 -4.04
CA THR A 130 2.94 13.39 -3.09
C THR A 130 3.39 13.16 -1.65
N LYS A 131 4.09 12.06 -1.36
CA LYS A 131 4.67 11.78 -0.05
C LYS A 131 5.63 12.88 0.42
N ASN A 132 6.51 13.31 -0.47
CA ASN A 132 7.50 14.34 -0.16
C ASN A 132 6.87 15.72 0.11
N ILE A 133 5.84 16.10 -0.66
CA ILE A 133 5.11 17.36 -0.43
C ILE A 133 4.36 17.28 0.91
N ALA A 134 3.66 16.19 1.20
CA ALA A 134 2.98 15.99 2.48
C ALA A 134 3.97 16.13 3.64
N ASN A 135 5.11 15.46 3.59
CA ASN A 135 6.12 15.51 4.63
C ASN A 135 6.68 16.94 4.85
N LYS A 136 6.91 17.70 3.77
CA LYS A 136 7.39 19.10 3.86
C LYS A 136 6.39 20.03 4.53
N THR A 137 5.10 19.68 4.50
CA THR A 137 4.02 20.47 5.10
C THR A 137 3.55 19.92 6.46
N GLY A 138 4.29 18.95 7.03
CA GLY A 138 4.02 18.39 8.36
C GLY A 138 2.96 17.29 8.40
N TYR A 139 2.58 16.75 7.24
CA TYR A 139 1.68 15.60 7.11
C TYR A 139 2.47 14.30 6.90
N ASN A 140 1.88 13.17 7.26
CA ASN A 140 2.53 11.86 7.15
C ASN A 140 2.40 11.24 5.76
N ASP A 141 1.31 11.53 5.03
CA ASP A 141 1.05 11.02 3.68
C ASP A 141 0.07 11.95 2.93
N GLY A 142 -0.13 11.71 1.63
CA GLY A 142 -1.08 12.47 0.81
C GLY A 142 -2.11 11.58 0.14
N ILE A 143 -3.36 12.05 0.10
CA ILE A 143 -4.51 11.38 -0.50
C ILE A 143 -4.63 11.81 -1.97
N PHE A 144 -4.73 10.87 -2.88
CA PHE A 144 -5.08 11.12 -4.27
C PHE A 144 -6.59 11.22 -4.44
N LEU A 145 -7.02 12.23 -5.19
CA LEU A 145 -8.38 12.40 -5.65
C LEU A 145 -8.45 12.23 -7.17
N ASN A 146 -9.62 11.86 -7.68
CA ASN A 146 -9.92 12.01 -9.11
C ASN A 146 -10.45 13.43 -9.43
N SER A 147 -10.78 13.71 -10.70
CA SER A 147 -11.30 15.00 -11.14
C SER A 147 -12.65 15.39 -10.54
N GLU A 148 -13.38 14.44 -9.97
CA GLU A 148 -14.70 14.64 -9.35
C GLU A 148 -14.60 14.79 -7.83
N GLY A 149 -13.38 14.78 -7.27
CA GLY A 149 -13.15 14.86 -5.84
C GLY A 149 -13.38 13.55 -5.10
N VAL A 150 -13.48 12.42 -5.80
CA VAL A 150 -13.58 11.10 -5.20
C VAL A 150 -12.19 10.67 -4.67
N ILE A 151 -12.19 10.22 -3.44
CA ILE A 151 -10.98 9.69 -2.77
C ILE A 151 -10.60 8.36 -3.43
N LEU A 152 -9.32 8.25 -3.80
CA LEU A 152 -8.75 7.03 -4.36
C LEU A 152 -7.99 6.26 -3.26
N GLU A 153 -6.76 6.62 -3.02
CA GLU A 153 -5.88 6.01 -2.03
C GLU A 153 -4.85 7.04 -1.56
N CYS A 154 -4.05 6.71 -0.55
CA CYS A 154 -2.90 7.52 -0.19
C CYS A 154 -1.67 7.15 -1.03
N SER A 155 -0.62 7.97 -0.95
CA SER A 155 0.58 7.72 -1.77
C SER A 155 1.27 6.40 -1.45
N MET A 156 1.14 5.88 -0.21
CA MET A 156 1.78 4.65 0.24
C MET A 156 0.82 3.65 0.89
N SER A 157 -0.51 3.91 0.88
CA SER A 157 -1.47 3.13 1.65
C SER A 157 -2.89 3.21 1.07
N ASN A 158 -3.70 2.18 1.34
CA ASN A 158 -5.15 2.28 1.17
C ASN A 158 -5.75 3.01 2.36
N ILE A 159 -6.96 3.57 2.20
CA ILE A 159 -7.65 4.35 3.22
C ILE A 159 -9.01 3.75 3.52
N PHE A 160 -9.40 3.81 4.79
CA PHE A 160 -10.67 3.33 5.31
C PHE A 160 -11.29 4.38 6.22
N PHE A 161 -12.60 4.37 6.26
CA PHE A 161 -13.43 5.27 7.08
C PHE A 161 -14.39 4.44 7.93
N ILE A 162 -14.73 4.92 9.13
CA ILE A 162 -15.75 4.29 9.99
C ILE A 162 -16.82 5.32 10.30
N LYS A 163 -18.07 4.90 10.19
CA LYS A 163 -19.24 5.66 10.63
C LYS A 163 -20.17 4.74 11.40
N GLY A 164 -20.34 5.02 12.70
CA GLY A 164 -20.99 4.09 13.61
C GLY A 164 -20.24 2.76 13.67
N GLU A 165 -20.91 1.68 13.33
CA GLU A 165 -20.34 0.32 13.31
C GLU A 165 -19.96 -0.16 11.90
N ARG A 166 -20.06 0.69 10.88
CA ARG A 166 -19.79 0.35 9.48
C ARG A 166 -18.44 0.84 9.04
N VAL A 167 -17.77 0.02 8.24
CA VAL A 167 -16.48 0.34 7.60
C VAL A 167 -16.70 0.68 6.14
N TYR A 168 -16.03 1.71 5.66
CA TYR A 168 -16.09 2.17 4.27
C TYR A 168 -14.68 2.25 3.69
N THR A 169 -14.53 1.92 2.42
CA THR A 169 -13.27 2.08 1.69
C THR A 169 -13.55 2.37 0.22
N PRO A 170 -12.64 3.09 -0.48
CA PRO A 170 -12.75 3.27 -1.91
C PRO A 170 -12.87 1.93 -2.66
N SER A 171 -13.82 1.86 -3.59
CA SER A 171 -14.12 0.66 -4.38
C SER A 171 -12.91 0.22 -5.21
N ASP A 172 -12.74 -1.09 -5.38
CA ASP A 172 -11.73 -1.69 -6.26
C ASP A 172 -11.98 -1.41 -7.76
N ARG A 173 -13.16 -0.90 -8.11
CA ARG A 173 -13.48 -0.39 -9.47
C ARG A 173 -12.72 0.89 -9.79
N LEU A 174 -12.32 1.64 -8.76
CA LEU A 174 -11.51 2.84 -8.92
C LEU A 174 -10.05 2.48 -9.31
N PRO A 175 -9.30 3.44 -9.89
CA PRO A 175 -7.91 3.24 -10.27
C PRO A 175 -6.99 3.31 -9.02
N ILE A 176 -7.08 2.31 -8.16
CA ILE A 176 -6.33 2.18 -6.91
C ILE A 176 -5.63 0.82 -6.86
N LEU A 177 -4.56 0.74 -6.07
CA LEU A 177 -3.90 -0.53 -5.81
C LEU A 177 -4.78 -1.41 -4.93
N ASN A 178 -5.06 -2.64 -5.40
CA ASN A 178 -5.72 -3.64 -4.57
C ASN A 178 -4.72 -4.18 -3.51
N GLY A 179 -4.70 -3.52 -2.34
CA GLY A 179 -3.75 -3.78 -1.28
C GLY A 179 -3.98 -5.13 -0.60
N ILE A 180 -2.89 -5.82 -0.22
CA ILE A 180 -2.96 -7.11 0.49
C ILE A 180 -3.65 -6.91 1.85
N ILE A 181 -3.25 -5.87 2.58
CA ILE A 181 -3.90 -5.57 3.86
C ILE A 181 -5.34 -5.07 3.66
N LYS A 182 -5.67 -4.35 2.56
CA LYS A 182 -7.06 -4.01 2.24
C LYS A 182 -7.91 -5.27 2.14
N LYS A 183 -7.45 -6.29 1.40
CA LYS A 183 -8.16 -7.58 1.29
C LYS A 183 -8.32 -8.26 2.64
N ARG A 184 -7.24 -8.31 3.44
CA ARG A 184 -7.28 -8.92 4.78
C ARG A 184 -8.27 -8.22 5.71
N ILE A 185 -8.40 -6.89 5.64
CA ILE A 185 -9.40 -6.14 6.42
C ILE A 185 -10.83 -6.47 5.97
N ILE A 186 -11.07 -6.63 4.66
CA ILE A 186 -12.37 -7.06 4.14
C ILE A 186 -12.74 -8.43 4.73
N GLU A 187 -11.81 -9.39 4.71
CA GLU A 187 -12.00 -10.73 5.31
C GLU A 187 -12.26 -10.64 6.83
N ILE A 188 -11.49 -9.83 7.55
CA ILE A 188 -11.67 -9.62 8.99
C ILE A 188 -13.06 -9.00 9.31
N CYS A 189 -13.51 -8.05 8.50
CA CYS A 189 -14.85 -7.47 8.69
C CYS A 189 -15.95 -8.54 8.50
N ASP A 190 -15.79 -9.42 7.51
CA ASP A 190 -16.71 -10.56 7.30
C ASP A 190 -16.68 -11.52 8.48
N GLU A 191 -15.49 -11.92 8.96
CA GLU A 191 -15.29 -12.77 10.14
C GLU A 191 -15.94 -12.18 11.42
N LEU A 192 -15.91 -10.85 11.58
CA LEU A 192 -16.47 -10.12 12.72
C LEU A 192 -17.94 -9.72 12.53
N HIS A 193 -18.54 -10.04 11.37
CA HIS A 193 -19.89 -9.58 10.98
C HIS A 193 -20.04 -8.06 11.01
N ILE A 194 -18.97 -7.34 10.65
CA ILE A 194 -18.96 -5.88 10.47
C ILE A 194 -19.30 -5.57 9.02
N GLU A 195 -20.33 -4.75 8.79
CA GLU A 195 -20.69 -4.30 7.44
C GLU A 195 -19.55 -3.44 6.86
N LEU A 196 -18.92 -3.93 5.77
CA LEU A 196 -17.94 -3.19 5.00
C LEU A 196 -18.52 -2.81 3.64
N ILE A 197 -18.42 -1.52 3.30
CA ILE A 197 -19.00 -0.94 2.09
C ILE A 197 -17.86 -0.39 1.22
N GLU A 198 -17.66 -0.99 0.06
CA GLU A 198 -16.79 -0.45 -0.98
C GLU A 198 -17.59 0.53 -1.84
N ASN A 199 -17.23 1.82 -1.81
CA ASN A 199 -17.98 2.86 -2.48
C ASN A 199 -17.04 3.97 -3.03
N GLU A 200 -17.60 4.87 -3.82
CA GLU A 200 -17.00 6.16 -4.12
C GLU A 200 -17.27 7.12 -2.97
N ILE A 201 -16.21 7.63 -2.36
CA ILE A 201 -16.28 8.54 -1.21
C ILE A 201 -15.77 9.90 -1.67
N ASN A 202 -16.62 10.91 -1.64
CA ASN A 202 -16.20 12.26 -2.01
C ASN A 202 -15.47 12.95 -0.84
N ILE A 203 -14.44 13.73 -1.16
CA ILE A 203 -13.67 14.49 -0.15
C ILE A 203 -14.54 15.44 0.68
N LEU A 204 -15.64 15.93 0.13
CA LEU A 204 -16.57 16.82 0.81
C LEU A 204 -17.38 16.11 1.91
N GLU A 205 -17.45 14.80 1.87
CA GLU A 205 -18.23 13.97 2.82
C GLU A 205 -17.42 13.49 4.02
N ILE A 206 -16.10 13.67 4.03
CA ILE A 206 -15.22 13.06 5.03
C ILE A 206 -15.52 13.48 6.47
N SER A 207 -16.04 14.70 6.68
CA SER A 207 -16.46 15.18 8.00
C SER A 207 -17.65 14.41 8.60
N SER A 208 -18.35 13.60 7.79
CA SER A 208 -19.46 12.76 8.24
C SER A 208 -19.01 11.42 8.84
N PHE A 209 -17.72 11.08 8.75
CA PHE A 209 -17.15 9.87 9.32
C PHE A 209 -16.57 10.13 10.71
N ASP A 210 -16.68 9.14 11.57
CA ASP A 210 -16.24 9.24 12.96
C ASP A 210 -14.75 8.96 13.11
N PHE A 211 -14.21 8.06 12.30
CA PHE A 211 -12.84 7.57 12.39
C PHE A 211 -12.28 7.22 11.01
N VAL A 212 -10.96 7.38 10.87
CA VAL A 212 -10.24 7.06 9.62
C VAL A 212 -8.97 6.28 9.94
N PHE A 213 -8.59 5.36 9.09
CA PHE A 213 -7.32 4.65 9.19
C PHE A 213 -6.74 4.31 7.81
N VAL A 214 -5.45 4.07 7.76
CA VAL A 214 -4.71 3.72 6.55
C VAL A 214 -3.95 2.41 6.73
N THR A 215 -3.70 1.71 5.61
CA THR A 215 -3.15 0.34 5.66
C THR A 215 -2.11 0.09 4.58
N ASN A 216 -1.03 -0.60 4.94
CA ASN A 216 -0.12 -1.23 3.98
C ASN A 216 0.59 -2.44 4.61
N SER A 217 1.32 -3.22 3.81
CA SER A 217 1.97 -4.47 4.24
C SER A 217 3.08 -4.29 5.28
N LEU A 218 3.61 -3.08 5.50
CA LEU A 218 4.65 -2.84 6.50
C LEU A 218 4.09 -2.39 7.85
N MET A 219 3.01 -1.60 7.83
CA MET A 219 2.43 -1.02 9.04
C MET A 219 1.18 -1.74 9.54
N GLY A 220 0.59 -2.65 8.75
CA GLY A 220 -0.75 -3.13 9.06
C GLY A 220 -1.76 -2.00 8.94
N ALA A 221 -2.32 -1.55 10.05
CA ALA A 221 -3.26 -0.43 10.10
C ALA A 221 -2.79 0.67 11.07
N ILE A 222 -2.92 1.93 10.66
CA ILE A 222 -2.62 3.12 11.50
C ILE A 222 -3.82 4.07 11.43
N LYS A 223 -4.28 4.54 12.59
CA LYS A 223 -5.32 5.56 12.71
C LYS A 223 -4.90 6.87 12.06
N VAL A 224 -5.86 7.59 11.49
CA VAL A 224 -5.68 8.94 10.95
C VAL A 224 -6.35 9.94 11.90
N THR A 225 -5.63 10.94 12.35
CA THR A 225 -6.11 11.94 13.29
C THR A 225 -6.53 13.25 12.64
N GLU A 226 -6.07 13.47 11.39
CA GLU A 226 -6.35 14.71 10.66
C GLU A 226 -6.26 14.46 9.15
N ILE A 227 -7.21 15.01 8.38
CA ILE A 227 -7.14 15.15 6.92
C ILE A 227 -7.39 16.62 6.58
N ASP A 228 -6.41 17.29 6.00
CA ASP A 228 -6.48 18.71 5.60
C ASP A 228 -7.19 19.60 6.63
N LYS A 229 -6.74 19.55 7.91
CA LYS A 229 -7.28 20.26 9.08
C LYS A 229 -8.59 19.73 9.65
N ILE A 230 -9.28 18.79 9.00
CA ILE A 230 -10.43 18.09 9.57
C ILE A 230 -9.90 17.03 10.52
N LYS A 231 -10.34 17.10 11.79
CA LYS A 231 -9.89 16.17 12.85
C LYS A 231 -10.86 15.01 13.01
N PHE A 232 -10.29 13.85 13.32
CA PHE A 232 -11.03 12.62 13.59
C PHE A 232 -10.77 12.09 15.00
N ASN A 233 -11.66 11.23 15.49
CA ASN A 233 -11.49 10.54 16.76
C ASN A 233 -10.18 9.72 16.74
N LYS A 234 -9.57 9.59 17.91
CA LYS A 234 -8.32 8.82 18.07
C LYS A 234 -8.55 7.39 18.51
N GLU A 235 -9.77 7.06 18.93
CA GLU A 235 -10.17 5.75 19.45
C GLU A 235 -11.45 5.30 18.78
N ASN A 236 -11.54 4.02 18.44
CA ASN A 236 -12.72 3.41 17.84
C ASN A 236 -12.72 1.90 18.08
N VAL A 237 -13.78 1.39 18.67
CA VAL A 237 -13.94 -0.02 19.05
C VAL A 237 -13.91 -0.96 17.84
N VAL A 238 -14.46 -0.53 16.69
CA VAL A 238 -14.43 -1.33 15.45
C VAL A 238 -13.00 -1.45 14.94
N PHE A 239 -12.27 -0.34 14.93
CA PHE A 239 -10.85 -0.33 14.55
C PHE A 239 -10.02 -1.25 15.45
N ASP A 240 -10.21 -1.18 16.77
CA ASP A 240 -9.46 -2.00 17.73
C ASP A 240 -9.72 -3.50 17.53
N LYS A 241 -10.97 -3.90 17.22
CA LYS A 241 -11.31 -5.28 16.88
C LYS A 241 -10.58 -5.74 15.61
N ILE A 242 -10.55 -4.90 14.57
CA ILE A 242 -9.87 -5.18 13.30
C ILE A 242 -8.36 -5.35 13.51
N VAL A 243 -7.72 -4.42 14.23
CA VAL A 243 -6.26 -4.47 14.48
C VAL A 243 -5.88 -5.72 15.25
N LYS A 244 -6.67 -6.13 16.23
CA LYS A 244 -6.42 -7.35 17.02
C LYS A 244 -6.35 -8.63 16.18
N LEU A 245 -7.10 -8.71 15.08
CA LEU A 245 -7.08 -9.86 14.16
C LEU A 245 -6.06 -9.70 13.02
N LEU A 246 -5.52 -8.50 12.84
CA LEU A 246 -4.52 -8.20 11.82
C LEU A 246 -3.09 -8.51 12.29
N GLU A 247 -2.82 -8.53 13.62
CA GLU A 247 -1.53 -8.84 14.24
C GLU A 247 -1.17 -10.34 14.15
#